data_4d2f8634019a1239ec04ecf41fee7c04
#
_entry.id   4d2f8634019a1239ec04ecf41fee7c04
#
_cell.length_a   1.000
_cell.length_b   1.000
_cell.length_c   1.000
_cell.angle_alpha   90.00
_cell.angle_beta   90.00
_cell.angle_gamma   90.00
#
_symmetry.space_group_name_H-M   'P 1'
#
loop_
_entity.id
_entity.type
_entity.pdbx_description
1 polymer ?
#
loop_
_entity_poly.entity_id
_entity_poly.type
_entity_poly.pdbx_seq_one_letter_code
_entity_poly.pdbx_strand_id
1 'polypeptide(L)'
;MKELHIISFNYPYPPSYGGIIDVYYKIWALSDLGIKIHLHCFVDQVPETIDQEIEEITENVFFYEKKKNPLLYFSGIPFAAAIRDSDVLLKNLEKINAPILFEGLQTTHIIRFLKDSGHQLYLRHHNNETEYYKGLSSSEKNIFKKIVYRIESLKHKGYQKKLLKKFDVVFCLSEKEYDEVKMYSGNAQLIHIFHGNQSVKQLDKKGNYFLFHGDLTTADNKKALIETIDLFKTLPQYKLVVASDRASEDIKRKISAVENISLTPILTTENLHHLLENAHANILISYQNSGTKVKLFNTLYNSRFVIINGNITDDPILTNLCLYGANMDEIRQQIITSAEKNYDDNEKRKEILEKTHSDHAKAEQIVKIIFKN
;
A
#
# COMPACT_ATOMS: atom_id res chain seq x y z
N MET A 1 -4.16 -24.43 18.69
CA MET A 1 -4.25 -23.00 18.34
C MET A 1 -3.65 -22.82 16.96
N LYS A 2 -4.18 -21.95 16.13
CA LYS A 2 -3.61 -21.71 14.79
C LYS A 2 -2.41 -20.76 14.92
N GLU A 3 -1.29 -21.11 14.32
CA GLU A 3 -0.04 -20.35 14.37
C GLU A 3 0.42 -20.01 12.95
N LEU A 4 1.06 -18.86 12.75
CA LEU A 4 1.50 -18.37 11.45
C LEU A 4 2.83 -17.64 11.57
N HIS A 5 3.82 -18.03 10.76
CA HIS A 5 5.01 -17.23 10.54
C HIS A 5 4.72 -16.12 9.52
N ILE A 6 5.06 -14.88 9.85
CA ILE A 6 5.03 -13.75 8.91
C ILE A 6 6.45 -13.22 8.76
N ILE A 7 7.00 -13.26 7.53
CA ILE A 7 8.33 -12.75 7.24
C ILE A 7 8.21 -11.39 6.57
N SER A 8 8.45 -10.33 7.34
CA SER A 8 8.36 -8.95 6.88
C SER A 8 9.70 -8.44 6.32
N PHE A 9 9.60 -7.66 5.26
CA PHE A 9 10.75 -7.01 4.62
C PHE A 9 11.33 -5.85 5.44
N ASN A 10 10.60 -5.37 6.45
CA ASN A 10 11.02 -4.36 7.42
C ASN A 10 10.23 -4.54 8.72
N TYR A 11 10.60 -3.83 9.78
CA TYR A 11 9.80 -3.75 11.00
C TYR A 11 8.50 -2.97 10.70
N PRO A 12 7.29 -3.52 11.03
CA PRO A 12 6.04 -2.95 10.55
C PRO A 12 5.50 -1.79 11.40
N TYR A 13 6.26 -1.24 12.34
CA TYR A 13 5.84 -0.14 13.19
C TYR A 13 6.87 1.01 13.19
N PRO A 14 6.43 2.30 13.20
CA PRO A 14 5.05 2.74 12.96
C PRO A 14 4.61 2.53 11.49
N PRO A 15 3.31 2.30 11.22
CA PRO A 15 2.79 2.04 9.87
C PRO A 15 2.76 3.34 9.02
N SER A 16 3.91 3.71 8.46
CA SER A 16 4.14 5.02 7.86
C SER A 16 4.01 5.08 6.33
N TYR A 17 4.05 3.94 5.63
CA TYR A 17 3.88 3.89 4.17
C TYR A 17 3.15 2.60 3.73
N GLY A 18 2.60 2.60 2.51
CA GLY A 18 1.65 1.60 2.04
C GLY A 18 2.00 0.14 2.29
N GLY A 19 3.24 -0.28 2.01
CA GLY A 19 3.67 -1.66 2.26
C GLY A 19 3.69 -2.03 3.75
N ILE A 20 4.16 -1.13 4.61
CA ILE A 20 4.19 -1.33 6.06
C ILE A 20 2.80 -1.24 6.67
N ILE A 21 1.94 -0.36 6.15
CA ILE A 21 0.52 -0.27 6.53
C ILE A 21 -0.17 -1.61 6.30
N ASP A 22 0.01 -2.22 5.12
CA ASP A 22 -0.58 -3.54 4.80
C ASP A 22 -0.10 -4.62 5.78
N VAL A 23 1.21 -4.67 6.08
CA VAL A 23 1.77 -5.68 7.00
C VAL A 23 1.22 -5.50 8.41
N TYR A 24 1.27 -4.27 8.96
CA TYR A 24 0.85 -3.99 10.33
C TYR A 24 -0.63 -4.32 10.56
N TYR A 25 -1.52 -3.76 9.75
CA TYR A 25 -2.96 -3.96 9.94
C TYR A 25 -3.42 -5.39 9.59
N LYS A 26 -2.67 -6.10 8.74
CA LYS A 26 -2.89 -7.52 8.52
C LYS A 26 -2.52 -8.35 9.76
N ILE A 27 -1.36 -8.08 10.38
CA ILE A 27 -0.96 -8.73 11.64
C ILE A 27 -2.01 -8.46 12.71
N TRP A 28 -2.42 -7.20 12.86
CA TRP A 28 -3.45 -6.80 13.80
C TRP A 28 -4.76 -7.57 13.59
N ALA A 29 -5.28 -7.59 12.36
CA ALA A 29 -6.54 -8.26 12.05
C ALA A 29 -6.47 -9.79 12.18
N LEU A 30 -5.32 -10.42 11.87
CA LEU A 30 -5.10 -11.85 12.07
C LEU A 30 -5.00 -12.21 13.56
N SER A 31 -4.33 -11.39 14.35
CA SER A 31 -4.24 -11.54 15.82
C SER A 31 -5.62 -11.42 16.47
N ASP A 32 -6.45 -10.46 16.04
CA ASP A 32 -7.84 -10.27 16.49
C ASP A 32 -8.71 -11.53 16.23
N LEU A 33 -8.43 -12.27 15.16
CA LEU A 33 -9.04 -13.56 14.85
C LEU A 33 -8.42 -14.74 15.65
N GLY A 34 -7.57 -14.48 16.61
CA GLY A 34 -6.95 -15.51 17.48
C GLY A 34 -5.81 -16.30 16.83
N ILE A 35 -5.20 -15.78 15.76
CA ILE A 35 -4.01 -16.39 15.16
C ILE A 35 -2.77 -15.95 15.94
N LYS A 36 -1.96 -16.91 16.43
CA LYS A 36 -0.66 -16.64 17.03
C LYS A 36 0.37 -16.30 15.95
N ILE A 37 0.88 -15.09 15.96
CA ILE A 37 1.81 -14.58 14.93
C ILE A 37 3.25 -14.69 15.43
N HIS A 38 4.10 -15.39 14.66
CA HIS A 38 5.54 -15.38 14.83
C HIS A 38 6.13 -14.42 13.77
N LEU A 39 6.43 -13.19 14.18
CA LEU A 39 6.87 -12.13 13.30
C LEU A 39 8.39 -12.14 13.11
N HIS A 40 8.84 -12.21 11.87
CA HIS A 40 10.24 -12.19 11.46
C HIS A 40 10.52 -10.91 10.65
N CYS A 41 11.35 -10.00 11.17
CA CYS A 41 11.62 -8.71 10.55
C CYS A 41 13.06 -8.58 10.06
N PHE A 42 13.24 -8.25 8.78
CA PHE A 42 14.54 -7.81 8.27
C PHE A 42 14.70 -6.30 8.50
N VAL A 43 15.73 -5.90 9.25
CA VAL A 43 15.97 -4.52 9.66
C VAL A 43 17.37 -4.05 9.25
N ASP A 44 17.57 -2.74 9.16
CA ASP A 44 18.91 -2.17 8.91
C ASP A 44 19.76 -2.15 10.18
N GLN A 45 19.11 -2.04 11.35
CA GLN A 45 19.65 -2.12 12.69
C GLN A 45 18.58 -2.73 13.61
N VAL A 46 18.98 -3.67 14.46
CA VAL A 46 18.07 -4.27 15.44
C VAL A 46 17.64 -3.20 16.45
N PRO A 47 16.34 -2.99 16.70
CA PRO A 47 15.88 -2.06 17.71
C PRO A 47 16.23 -2.58 19.12
N GLU A 48 16.44 -1.66 20.07
CA GLU A 48 16.76 -2.01 21.47
C GLU A 48 15.56 -2.61 22.19
N THR A 49 14.35 -2.18 21.83
CA THR A 49 13.08 -2.66 22.41
C THR A 49 12.10 -2.94 21.28
N ILE A 50 11.08 -3.77 21.58
CA ILE A 50 9.93 -3.98 20.70
C ILE A 50 8.86 -2.96 21.15
N ASP A 51 8.17 -2.36 20.18
CA ASP A 51 7.06 -1.45 20.48
C ASP A 51 5.87 -2.23 21.05
N GLN A 52 5.22 -1.67 22.06
CA GLN A 52 4.10 -2.31 22.77
C GLN A 52 3.00 -2.74 21.80
N GLU A 53 2.69 -1.92 20.78
CA GLU A 53 1.69 -2.21 19.76
C GLU A 53 2.00 -3.46 18.92
N ILE A 54 3.26 -3.84 18.81
CA ILE A 54 3.67 -5.10 18.15
C ILE A 54 3.65 -6.26 19.14
N GLU A 55 4.11 -6.04 20.38
CA GLU A 55 4.08 -7.08 21.43
C GLU A 55 2.66 -7.59 21.70
N GLU A 56 1.67 -6.69 21.71
CA GLU A 56 0.26 -7.01 21.97
C GLU A 56 -0.38 -7.89 20.87
N ILE A 57 0.12 -7.83 19.63
CA ILE A 57 -0.47 -8.51 18.47
C ILE A 57 0.38 -9.67 17.92
N THR A 58 1.49 -10.00 18.60
CA THR A 58 2.39 -11.08 18.20
C THR A 58 2.74 -12.02 19.34
N GLU A 59 2.96 -13.28 19.05
CA GLU A 59 3.46 -14.28 20.05
C GLU A 59 4.97 -14.19 20.21
N ASN A 60 5.71 -13.97 19.11
CA ASN A 60 7.15 -13.82 19.09
C ASN A 60 7.57 -12.82 18.02
N VAL A 61 8.62 -12.05 18.28
CA VAL A 61 9.25 -11.15 17.30
C VAL A 61 10.74 -11.50 17.18
N PHE A 62 11.20 -11.67 15.94
CA PHE A 62 12.58 -11.97 15.61
C PHE A 62 13.13 -10.94 14.64
N PHE A 63 14.33 -10.44 14.90
CA PHE A 63 15.01 -9.47 14.04
C PHE A 63 16.21 -10.09 13.34
N TYR A 64 16.40 -9.71 12.08
CA TYR A 64 17.52 -10.12 11.24
C TYR A 64 18.10 -8.89 10.54
N GLU A 65 19.38 -8.62 10.75
CA GLU A 65 20.02 -7.51 10.03
C GLU A 65 20.17 -7.82 8.55
N LYS A 66 19.83 -6.84 7.71
CA LYS A 66 20.09 -6.90 6.27
C LYS A 66 21.59 -6.89 6.00
N LYS A 67 22.05 -7.75 5.10
CA LYS A 67 23.47 -7.81 4.72
C LYS A 67 23.91 -6.50 4.06
N LYS A 68 24.93 -5.85 4.61
CA LYS A 68 25.52 -4.59 4.11
C LYS A 68 26.64 -4.84 3.10
N ASN A 69 26.43 -5.74 2.12
CA ASN A 69 27.45 -6.11 1.13
C ASN A 69 27.04 -5.65 -0.29
N PRO A 70 27.68 -4.59 -0.84
CA PRO A 70 27.35 -4.09 -2.18
C PRO A 70 27.67 -5.10 -3.31
N LEU A 71 28.54 -6.07 -3.09
CA LEU A 71 28.83 -7.11 -4.08
C LEU A 71 27.60 -7.96 -4.42
N LEU A 72 26.58 -7.97 -3.56
CA LEU A 72 25.31 -8.64 -3.81
C LEU A 72 24.53 -8.06 -5.02
N TYR A 73 24.85 -6.84 -5.47
CA TYR A 73 24.35 -6.33 -6.74
C TYR A 73 24.78 -7.17 -7.96
N PHE A 74 25.91 -7.87 -7.86
CA PHE A 74 26.40 -8.76 -8.91
C PHE A 74 25.85 -10.18 -8.82
N SER A 75 25.01 -10.48 -7.83
CA SER A 75 24.34 -11.76 -7.71
C SER A 75 23.30 -11.94 -8.82
N GLY A 76 22.97 -13.18 -9.17
CA GLY A 76 21.94 -13.51 -10.17
C GLY A 76 20.49 -13.31 -9.69
N ILE A 77 20.28 -12.81 -8.45
CA ILE A 77 18.99 -12.56 -7.84
C ILE A 77 18.83 -11.07 -7.55
N PRO A 78 17.57 -10.56 -7.36
CA PRO A 78 17.34 -9.18 -6.99
C PRO A 78 18.11 -8.79 -5.72
N PHE A 79 18.72 -7.60 -5.72
CA PHE A 79 19.49 -7.11 -4.59
C PHE A 79 18.67 -7.08 -3.29
N ALA A 80 17.41 -6.63 -3.38
CA ALA A 80 16.50 -6.58 -2.24
C ALA A 80 16.27 -7.95 -1.59
N ALA A 81 16.26 -9.04 -2.36
CA ALA A 81 16.17 -10.40 -1.84
C ALA A 81 17.52 -10.93 -1.33
N ALA A 82 18.62 -10.59 -2.03
CA ALA A 82 19.96 -11.05 -1.66
C ALA A 82 20.44 -10.54 -0.29
N ILE A 83 20.08 -9.30 0.06
CA ILE A 83 20.44 -8.71 1.38
C ILE A 83 19.61 -9.29 2.53
N ARG A 84 18.46 -9.92 2.25
CA ARG A 84 17.54 -10.53 3.25
C ARG A 84 17.73 -12.04 3.31
N ASP A 85 18.89 -12.45 3.74
CA ASP A 85 19.29 -13.84 3.85
C ASP A 85 19.93 -14.09 5.21
N SER A 86 19.38 -15.05 5.97
CA SER A 86 19.79 -15.33 7.35
C SER A 86 19.62 -16.81 7.69
N ASP A 87 20.70 -17.48 8.12
CA ASP A 87 20.64 -18.86 8.60
C ASP A 87 19.91 -18.94 9.96
N VAL A 88 19.88 -17.85 10.73
CA VAL A 88 19.13 -17.76 11.99
C VAL A 88 17.63 -17.78 11.73
N LEU A 89 17.17 -17.15 10.63
CA LEU A 89 15.76 -17.24 10.22
C LEU A 89 15.35 -18.68 9.98
N LEU A 90 16.15 -19.47 9.24
CA LEU A 90 15.84 -20.87 8.97
C LEU A 90 15.68 -21.67 10.29
N LYS A 91 16.65 -21.52 11.22
CA LYS A 91 16.58 -22.18 12.53
C LYS A 91 15.38 -21.79 13.36
N ASN A 92 14.90 -20.54 13.24
CA ASN A 92 13.72 -20.10 13.98
C ASN A 92 12.42 -20.63 13.34
N LEU A 93 12.34 -20.75 12.02
CA LEU A 93 11.22 -21.37 11.32
C LEU A 93 11.10 -22.86 11.66
N GLU A 94 12.21 -23.58 11.77
CA GLU A 94 12.24 -25.01 12.11
C GLU A 94 11.75 -25.32 13.53
N LYS A 95 11.75 -24.36 14.46
CA LYS A 95 11.30 -24.56 15.85
C LYS A 95 9.79 -24.70 15.97
N ILE A 96 9.02 -24.12 15.05
CA ILE A 96 7.57 -24.04 15.10
C ILE A 96 7.03 -24.48 13.74
N ASN A 97 6.34 -25.61 13.72
CA ASN A 97 5.75 -26.12 12.47
C ASN A 97 4.42 -25.42 12.18
N ALA A 98 4.52 -24.25 11.54
CA ALA A 98 3.37 -23.43 11.14
C ALA A 98 3.52 -22.99 9.68
N PRO A 99 2.42 -22.63 8.97
CA PRO A 99 2.48 -22.00 7.65
C PRO A 99 3.35 -20.74 7.66
N ILE A 100 3.92 -20.39 6.51
CA ILE A 100 4.79 -19.21 6.35
C ILE A 100 4.18 -18.26 5.32
N LEU A 101 3.88 -17.02 5.73
CA LEU A 101 3.48 -15.92 4.87
C LEU A 101 4.67 -14.97 4.63
N PHE A 102 5.12 -14.89 3.39
CA PHE A 102 6.17 -13.99 2.95
C PHE A 102 5.58 -12.64 2.53
N GLU A 103 6.08 -11.54 3.09
CA GLU A 103 5.71 -10.18 2.72
C GLU A 103 6.62 -9.66 1.60
N GLY A 104 6.14 -9.79 0.37
CA GLY A 104 6.86 -9.40 -0.84
C GLY A 104 7.96 -10.36 -1.28
N LEU A 105 8.33 -10.28 -2.54
CA LEU A 105 9.37 -11.12 -3.15
C LEU A 105 10.75 -10.94 -2.52
N GLN A 106 11.01 -9.79 -1.89
CA GLN A 106 12.28 -9.49 -1.24
C GLN A 106 12.55 -10.31 0.02
N THR A 107 11.56 -11.01 0.60
CA THR A 107 11.74 -11.86 1.78
C THR A 107 11.94 -13.34 1.43
N THR A 108 11.87 -13.69 0.16
CA THR A 108 11.70 -15.08 -0.30
C THR A 108 13.01 -15.85 -0.56
N HIS A 109 14.18 -15.22 -0.32
CA HIS A 109 15.46 -15.89 -0.65
C HIS A 109 15.70 -17.17 0.14
N ILE A 110 15.17 -17.27 1.34
CA ILE A 110 15.22 -18.43 2.24
C ILE A 110 14.51 -19.68 1.67
N ILE A 111 13.55 -19.53 0.75
CA ILE A 111 12.76 -20.64 0.17
C ILE A 111 13.63 -21.75 -0.41
N ARG A 112 14.86 -21.45 -0.84
CA ARG A 112 15.79 -22.45 -1.38
C ARG A 112 16.12 -23.56 -0.35
N PHE A 113 15.99 -23.27 0.93
CA PHE A 113 16.22 -24.20 2.03
C PHE A 113 14.96 -24.85 2.60
N LEU A 114 13.77 -24.36 2.22
CA LEU A 114 12.49 -24.82 2.73
C LEU A 114 11.83 -25.91 1.86
N LYS A 115 12.51 -26.42 0.82
CA LYS A 115 11.93 -27.33 -0.17
C LYS A 115 11.33 -28.61 0.45
N ASP A 116 11.95 -29.12 1.50
CA ASP A 116 11.56 -30.37 2.16
C ASP A 116 11.16 -30.15 3.64
N SER A 117 10.86 -28.93 4.04
CA SER A 117 10.57 -28.56 5.43
C SER A 117 9.15 -28.91 5.89
N GLY A 118 8.24 -29.25 4.97
CA GLY A 118 6.84 -29.53 5.26
C GLY A 118 5.97 -28.27 5.52
N HIS A 119 6.56 -27.07 5.54
CA HIS A 119 5.79 -25.84 5.68
C HIS A 119 4.96 -25.53 4.44
N GLN A 120 3.71 -25.11 4.63
CA GLN A 120 2.92 -24.47 3.58
C GLN A 120 3.43 -23.03 3.37
N LEU A 121 3.60 -22.63 2.10
CA LEU A 121 4.24 -21.37 1.74
C LEU A 121 3.23 -20.43 1.05
N TYR A 122 3.05 -19.26 1.60
CA TYR A 122 2.16 -18.21 1.11
C TYR A 122 2.95 -16.95 0.80
N LEU A 123 2.57 -16.24 -0.25
CA LEU A 123 3.18 -14.97 -0.62
C LEU A 123 2.14 -13.86 -0.64
N ARG A 124 2.41 -12.76 0.03
CA ARG A 124 1.75 -11.48 -0.18
C ARG A 124 2.52 -10.70 -1.24
N HIS A 125 1.96 -10.57 -2.44
CA HIS A 125 2.59 -9.92 -3.58
C HIS A 125 2.25 -8.42 -3.55
N HIS A 126 3.17 -7.59 -3.00
CA HIS A 126 2.91 -6.17 -2.76
C HIS A 126 2.97 -5.30 -4.00
N ASN A 127 3.87 -5.60 -4.95
CA ASN A 127 4.08 -4.84 -6.16
C ASN A 127 4.63 -5.72 -7.27
N ASN A 128 4.36 -5.32 -8.51
CA ASN A 128 5.14 -5.79 -9.64
C ASN A 128 6.52 -5.09 -9.65
N GLU A 129 7.49 -5.69 -8.96
CA GLU A 129 8.85 -5.15 -8.84
C GLU A 129 9.54 -5.01 -10.21
N THR A 130 9.19 -5.84 -11.19
CA THR A 130 9.72 -5.73 -12.56
C THR A 130 9.33 -4.40 -13.18
N GLU A 131 8.04 -4.04 -13.14
CA GLU A 131 7.55 -2.78 -13.70
C GLU A 131 7.98 -1.58 -12.86
N TYR A 132 8.08 -1.73 -11.54
CA TYR A 132 8.58 -0.69 -10.64
C TYR A 132 10.02 -0.27 -11.03
N TYR A 133 10.95 -1.22 -11.11
CA TYR A 133 12.34 -0.93 -11.49
C TYR A 133 12.48 -0.48 -12.95
N LYS A 134 11.60 -0.92 -13.84
CA LYS A 134 11.53 -0.42 -15.21
C LYS A 134 11.10 1.06 -15.25
N GLY A 135 10.11 1.44 -14.44
CA GLY A 135 9.69 2.83 -14.26
C GLY A 135 10.81 3.71 -13.71
N LEU A 136 11.51 3.25 -12.66
CA LEU A 136 12.69 3.94 -12.13
C LEU A 136 13.77 4.11 -13.19
N SER A 137 14.08 3.07 -13.96
CA SER A 137 15.05 3.16 -15.06
C SER A 137 14.65 4.19 -16.11
N SER A 138 13.37 4.30 -16.43
CA SER A 138 12.87 5.25 -17.45
C SER A 138 12.96 6.71 -17.01
N SER A 139 12.72 6.99 -15.73
CA SER A 139 12.70 8.33 -15.13
C SER A 139 14.06 8.82 -14.62
N GLU A 140 15.05 7.92 -14.45
CA GLU A 140 16.36 8.26 -13.92
C GLU A 140 17.23 9.00 -14.96
N LYS A 141 17.86 10.09 -14.53
CA LYS A 141 18.77 10.90 -15.36
C LYS A 141 20.21 10.40 -15.32
N ASN A 142 20.63 9.82 -14.20
CA ASN A 142 21.97 9.28 -14.06
C ASN A 142 22.10 7.93 -14.79
N ILE A 143 22.96 7.88 -15.80
CA ILE A 143 23.10 6.72 -16.69
C ILE A 143 23.51 5.45 -15.93
N PHE A 144 24.37 5.54 -14.90
CA PHE A 144 24.79 4.39 -14.11
C PHE A 144 23.63 3.81 -13.28
N LYS A 145 22.85 4.69 -12.60
CA LYS A 145 21.66 4.26 -11.86
C LYS A 145 20.60 3.67 -12.80
N LYS A 146 20.41 4.26 -13.98
CA LYS A 146 19.50 3.77 -15.00
C LYS A 146 19.84 2.33 -15.43
N ILE A 147 21.12 2.03 -15.63
CA ILE A 147 21.60 0.69 -15.98
C ILE A 147 21.35 -0.28 -14.81
N VAL A 148 21.65 0.12 -13.56
CA VAL A 148 21.40 -0.69 -12.36
C VAL A 148 19.92 -1.04 -12.25
N TYR A 149 19.02 -0.07 -12.37
CA TYR A 149 17.57 -0.30 -12.30
C TYR A 149 17.07 -1.23 -13.42
N ARG A 150 17.64 -1.11 -14.62
CA ARG A 150 17.32 -2.02 -15.74
C ARG A 150 17.74 -3.46 -15.46
N ILE A 151 18.93 -3.65 -14.89
CA ILE A 151 19.42 -4.97 -14.48
C ILE A 151 18.53 -5.55 -13.37
N GLU A 152 18.19 -4.76 -12.35
CA GLU A 152 17.29 -5.21 -11.27
C GLU A 152 15.90 -5.60 -11.82
N SER A 153 15.33 -4.83 -12.75
CA SER A 153 14.07 -5.18 -13.41
C SER A 153 14.14 -6.57 -14.09
N LEU A 154 15.23 -6.86 -14.82
CA LEU A 154 15.44 -8.16 -15.46
C LEU A 154 15.61 -9.30 -14.44
N LYS A 155 16.35 -9.06 -13.34
CA LYS A 155 16.49 -10.02 -12.26
C LYS A 155 15.14 -10.34 -11.62
N HIS A 156 14.34 -9.30 -11.29
CA HIS A 156 13.00 -9.49 -10.72
C HIS A 156 12.12 -10.33 -11.63
N LYS A 157 12.11 -10.05 -12.94
CA LYS A 157 11.33 -10.83 -13.91
C LYS A 157 11.69 -12.32 -13.90
N GLY A 158 12.97 -12.65 -13.92
CA GLY A 158 13.46 -14.04 -13.86
C GLY A 158 13.18 -14.70 -12.51
N TYR A 159 13.36 -13.96 -11.42
CA TYR A 159 13.17 -14.42 -10.06
C TYR A 159 11.70 -14.71 -9.77
N GLN A 160 10.81 -13.77 -10.05
CA GLN A 160 9.37 -13.90 -9.90
C GLN A 160 8.83 -15.11 -10.64
N LYS A 161 9.18 -15.27 -11.91
CA LYS A 161 8.72 -16.41 -12.74
C LYS A 161 9.08 -17.78 -12.14
N LYS A 162 10.24 -17.87 -11.49
CA LYS A 162 10.70 -19.13 -10.84
C LYS A 162 10.02 -19.38 -9.49
N LEU A 163 9.78 -18.29 -8.72
CA LEU A 163 9.31 -18.41 -7.34
C LEU A 163 7.81 -18.55 -7.20
N LEU A 164 7.00 -17.87 -8.03
CA LEU A 164 5.54 -17.89 -7.91
C LEU A 164 4.96 -19.30 -7.93
N LYS A 165 5.62 -20.24 -8.62
CA LYS A 165 5.22 -21.66 -8.68
C LYS A 165 5.50 -22.46 -7.40
N LYS A 166 6.24 -21.88 -6.45
CA LYS A 166 6.61 -22.57 -5.19
C LYS A 166 5.66 -22.30 -4.04
N PHE A 167 4.74 -21.36 -4.23
CA PHE A 167 3.76 -20.99 -3.21
C PHE A 167 2.48 -21.79 -3.38
N ASP A 168 1.91 -22.23 -2.26
CA ASP A 168 0.58 -22.84 -2.21
C ASP A 168 -0.48 -21.82 -2.66
N VAL A 169 -0.38 -20.55 -2.21
CA VAL A 169 -1.21 -19.45 -2.67
C VAL A 169 -0.41 -18.15 -2.72
N VAL A 170 -0.70 -17.32 -3.73
CA VAL A 170 -0.18 -15.95 -3.85
C VAL A 170 -1.33 -14.97 -3.67
N PHE A 171 -1.29 -14.16 -2.62
CA PHE A 171 -2.27 -13.08 -2.35
C PHE A 171 -1.86 -11.81 -3.07
N CYS A 172 -2.64 -11.39 -4.06
CA CYS A 172 -2.44 -10.20 -4.87
C CYS A 172 -3.27 -9.03 -4.34
N LEU A 173 -2.76 -7.78 -4.48
CA LEU A 173 -3.42 -6.60 -3.96
C LEU A 173 -4.39 -5.96 -4.95
N SER A 174 -4.25 -6.25 -6.25
CA SER A 174 -5.01 -5.66 -7.34
C SER A 174 -5.39 -6.69 -8.40
N GLU A 175 -6.43 -6.41 -9.19
CA GLU A 175 -6.87 -7.25 -10.30
C GLU A 175 -5.73 -7.47 -11.31
N LYS A 176 -5.02 -6.41 -11.64
CA LYS A 176 -3.89 -6.49 -12.58
C LYS A 176 -2.79 -7.44 -12.10
N GLU A 177 -2.43 -7.37 -10.82
CA GLU A 177 -1.43 -8.27 -10.23
C GLU A 177 -1.96 -9.71 -10.15
N TYR A 178 -3.24 -9.88 -9.84
CA TYR A 178 -3.91 -11.17 -9.84
C TYR A 178 -3.85 -11.83 -11.22
N ASP A 179 -4.22 -11.12 -12.28
CA ASP A 179 -4.17 -11.63 -13.64
C ASP A 179 -2.74 -11.99 -14.08
N GLU A 180 -1.76 -11.14 -13.74
CA GLU A 180 -0.36 -11.42 -14.04
C GLU A 180 0.17 -12.65 -13.29
N VAL A 181 -0.10 -12.75 -11.99
CA VAL A 181 0.33 -13.91 -11.19
C VAL A 181 -0.33 -15.18 -11.68
N LYS A 182 -1.61 -15.13 -12.04
CA LYS A 182 -2.38 -16.25 -12.57
C LYS A 182 -1.79 -16.82 -13.85
N MET A 183 -1.16 -15.99 -14.68
CA MET A 183 -0.44 -16.49 -15.88
C MET A 183 0.79 -17.35 -15.52
N TYR A 184 1.38 -17.17 -14.34
CA TYR A 184 2.58 -17.90 -13.90
C TYR A 184 2.29 -18.99 -12.87
N SER A 185 1.27 -18.79 -12.05
CA SER A 185 0.87 -19.69 -10.96
C SER A 185 -0.66 -19.77 -10.91
N GLY A 186 -1.21 -21.00 -11.00
CA GLY A 186 -2.66 -21.21 -10.93
C GLY A 186 -3.31 -20.84 -9.57
N ASN A 187 -2.53 -20.56 -8.54
CA ASN A 187 -2.97 -20.40 -7.15
C ASN A 187 -2.96 -18.93 -6.69
N ALA A 188 -3.36 -17.99 -7.54
CA ALA A 188 -3.54 -16.59 -7.16
C ALA A 188 -4.88 -16.38 -6.45
N GLN A 189 -4.91 -15.47 -5.47
CA GLN A 189 -6.10 -14.98 -4.79
C GLN A 189 -6.03 -13.47 -4.64
N LEU A 190 -7.13 -12.78 -4.94
CA LEU A 190 -7.22 -11.34 -4.74
C LEU A 190 -7.61 -11.05 -3.31
N ILE A 191 -6.75 -10.35 -2.59
CA ILE A 191 -7.01 -9.82 -1.25
C ILE A 191 -6.51 -8.38 -1.25
N HIS A 192 -7.40 -7.41 -1.23
CA HIS A 192 -7.03 -6.00 -1.24
C HIS A 192 -6.15 -5.60 -0.05
N ILE A 193 -5.53 -4.42 -0.14
CA ILE A 193 -4.62 -3.90 0.88
C ILE A 193 -5.31 -3.72 2.23
N PHE A 194 -4.64 -4.05 3.32
CA PHE A 194 -5.05 -3.71 4.70
C PHE A 194 -4.74 -2.23 4.97
N HIS A 195 -5.59 -1.54 5.72
CA HIS A 195 -5.56 -0.07 5.78
C HIS A 195 -5.89 0.54 7.15
N GLY A 196 -6.32 -0.25 8.14
CA GLY A 196 -6.56 0.18 9.51
C GLY A 196 -7.87 0.93 9.76
N ASN A 197 -8.67 1.21 8.74
CA ASN A 197 -9.96 1.87 8.94
C ASN A 197 -10.99 0.84 9.41
N GLN A 198 -11.66 1.12 10.53
CA GLN A 198 -12.60 0.18 11.16
C GLN A 198 -14.05 0.40 10.73
N SER A 199 -14.50 1.68 10.65
CA SER A 199 -15.88 2.02 10.31
C SER A 199 -15.95 3.24 9.41
N VAL A 200 -16.93 3.26 8.53
CA VAL A 200 -17.20 4.40 7.65
C VAL A 200 -17.84 5.53 8.46
N LYS A 201 -17.27 6.73 8.37
CA LYS A 201 -17.78 7.92 9.05
C LYS A 201 -19.11 8.37 8.46
N GLN A 202 -20.09 8.64 9.32
CA GLN A 202 -21.36 9.26 8.96
C GLN A 202 -21.20 10.77 8.85
N LEU A 203 -21.37 11.33 7.64
CA LEU A 203 -21.11 12.74 7.35
C LEU A 203 -22.30 13.38 6.65
N ASP A 204 -23.13 14.10 7.40
CA ASP A 204 -24.45 14.61 6.94
C ASP A 204 -24.41 16.00 6.33
N LYS A 205 -23.36 16.79 6.60
CA LYS A 205 -23.27 18.20 6.19
C LYS A 205 -22.36 18.37 4.99
N LYS A 206 -22.61 19.43 4.20
CA LYS A 206 -21.66 19.88 3.19
C LYS A 206 -20.29 20.14 3.84
N GLY A 207 -19.23 19.73 3.16
CA GLY A 207 -17.87 20.11 3.54
C GLY A 207 -17.53 21.55 3.10
N ASN A 208 -16.40 22.04 3.60
CA ASN A 208 -16.04 23.45 3.45
C ASN A 208 -15.05 23.73 2.32
N TYR A 209 -14.39 22.68 1.79
CA TYR A 209 -13.33 22.77 0.79
C TYR A 209 -13.14 21.47 0.02
N PHE A 210 -12.42 21.54 -1.09
CA PHE A 210 -11.84 20.39 -1.76
C PHE A 210 -10.47 20.10 -1.16
N LEU A 211 -10.13 18.82 -1.01
CA LEU A 211 -8.88 18.39 -0.41
C LEU A 211 -8.01 17.63 -1.43
N PHE A 212 -6.75 18.02 -1.56
CA PHE A 212 -5.70 17.22 -2.16
C PHE A 212 -4.69 16.84 -1.07
N HIS A 213 -4.35 15.56 -0.92
CA HIS A 213 -3.38 15.13 0.08
C HIS A 213 -2.40 14.09 -0.46
N GLY A 214 -1.20 14.09 0.10
CA GLY A 214 -0.16 13.10 -0.23
C GLY A 214 1.26 13.59 0.01
N ASP A 215 2.22 12.66 -0.08
CA ASP A 215 3.64 12.96 0.02
C ASP A 215 4.12 13.72 -1.23
N LEU A 216 4.40 15.01 -1.07
CA LEU A 216 4.88 15.88 -2.13
C LEU A 216 6.39 15.76 -2.40
N THR A 217 7.07 14.76 -1.86
CA THR A 217 8.44 14.41 -2.29
C THR A 217 8.42 13.55 -3.55
N THR A 218 7.33 12.82 -3.80
CA THR A 218 7.18 11.94 -4.96
C THR A 218 6.85 12.72 -6.24
N ALA A 219 7.41 12.29 -7.37
CA ALA A 219 7.17 12.92 -8.67
C ALA A 219 5.70 12.81 -9.12
N ASP A 220 5.05 11.70 -8.80
CA ASP A 220 3.65 11.43 -9.13
C ASP A 220 2.71 12.43 -8.44
N ASN A 221 2.81 12.56 -7.12
CA ASN A 221 1.98 13.50 -6.37
C ASN A 221 2.28 14.98 -6.73
N LYS A 222 3.56 15.31 -7.01
CA LYS A 222 3.91 16.67 -7.49
C LYS A 222 3.24 17.01 -8.81
N LYS A 223 3.27 16.08 -9.77
CA LYS A 223 2.62 16.27 -11.07
C LYS A 223 1.11 16.43 -10.88
N ALA A 224 0.48 15.53 -10.14
CA ALA A 224 -0.95 15.59 -9.85
C ALA A 224 -1.36 16.89 -9.17
N LEU A 225 -0.57 17.37 -8.20
CA LEU A 225 -0.83 18.64 -7.52
C LEU A 225 -0.73 19.83 -8.47
N ILE A 226 0.31 19.91 -9.32
CA ILE A 226 0.48 21.03 -10.26
C ILE A 226 -0.74 21.13 -11.19
N GLU A 227 -1.19 20.03 -11.76
CA GLU A 227 -2.38 20.02 -12.62
C GLU A 227 -3.65 20.38 -11.84
N THR A 228 -3.77 19.96 -10.57
CA THR A 228 -4.88 20.35 -9.70
C THR A 228 -4.84 21.86 -9.37
N ILE A 229 -3.66 22.43 -9.11
CA ILE A 229 -3.49 23.89 -8.92
C ILE A 229 -3.95 24.64 -10.17
N ASP A 230 -3.50 24.23 -11.35
CA ASP A 230 -3.87 24.89 -12.61
C ASP A 230 -5.37 24.81 -12.87
N LEU A 231 -6.00 23.72 -12.50
CA LEU A 231 -7.44 23.55 -12.57
C LEU A 231 -8.17 24.51 -11.60
N PHE A 232 -7.74 24.63 -10.34
CA PHE A 232 -8.38 25.50 -9.34
C PHE A 232 -8.17 27.00 -9.61
N LYS A 233 -7.15 27.41 -10.37
CA LYS A 233 -7.06 28.78 -10.91
C LYS A 233 -8.27 29.15 -11.78
N THR A 234 -8.88 28.16 -12.45
CA THR A 234 -10.09 28.36 -13.28
C THR A 234 -11.39 28.25 -12.50
N LEU A 235 -11.33 27.94 -11.21
CA LEU A 235 -12.45 27.70 -10.31
C LEU A 235 -12.34 28.55 -9.03
N PRO A 236 -12.24 29.90 -9.12
CA PRO A 236 -11.96 30.76 -7.95
C PRO A 236 -13.04 30.72 -6.87
N GLN A 237 -14.26 30.27 -7.21
CA GLN A 237 -15.38 30.11 -6.26
C GLN A 237 -15.21 28.93 -5.30
N TYR A 238 -14.33 27.99 -5.59
CA TYR A 238 -14.08 26.79 -4.75
C TYR A 238 -12.74 26.88 -4.05
N LYS A 239 -12.71 26.49 -2.77
CA LYS A 239 -11.49 26.45 -1.96
C LYS A 239 -10.81 25.08 -2.12
N LEU A 240 -9.48 25.08 -2.34
CA LEU A 240 -8.64 23.89 -2.29
C LEU A 240 -7.72 23.94 -1.07
N VAL A 241 -7.76 22.92 -0.25
CA VAL A 241 -6.74 22.66 0.77
C VAL A 241 -5.77 21.61 0.25
N VAL A 242 -4.50 21.94 0.22
CA VAL A 242 -3.42 20.98 -0.07
C VAL A 242 -2.83 20.52 1.25
N ALA A 243 -2.90 19.22 1.56
CA ALA A 243 -2.40 18.67 2.80
C ALA A 243 -1.15 17.81 2.57
N SER A 244 -0.02 18.21 3.16
CA SER A 244 1.26 17.48 3.10
C SER A 244 2.19 17.93 4.21
N ASP A 245 2.98 17.01 4.76
CA ASP A 245 4.06 17.28 5.72
C ASP A 245 5.34 17.79 5.05
N ARG A 246 5.49 17.53 3.73
CA ARG A 246 6.72 17.80 2.95
C ARG A 246 6.42 18.49 1.63
N ALA A 247 6.41 19.82 1.63
CA ALA A 247 6.32 20.62 0.42
C ALA A 247 7.61 21.40 0.17
N SER A 248 8.15 21.32 -1.06
CA SER A 248 9.30 22.14 -1.46
C SER A 248 8.91 23.63 -1.56
N GLU A 249 9.91 24.53 -1.46
CA GLU A 249 9.67 25.96 -1.57
C GLU A 249 9.06 26.38 -2.92
N ASP A 250 9.36 25.66 -4.00
CA ASP A 250 8.71 25.87 -5.29
C ASP A 250 7.21 25.57 -5.25
N ILE A 251 6.82 24.46 -4.62
CA ILE A 251 5.41 24.09 -4.42
C ILE A 251 4.70 25.10 -3.51
N LYS A 252 5.32 25.52 -2.41
CA LYS A 252 4.76 26.54 -1.52
C LYS A 252 4.49 27.84 -2.27
N ARG A 253 5.44 28.31 -3.09
CA ARG A 253 5.27 29.52 -3.93
C ARG A 253 4.13 29.36 -4.95
N LYS A 254 3.99 28.20 -5.59
CA LYS A 254 2.89 27.95 -6.54
C LYS A 254 1.52 27.99 -5.85
N ILE A 255 1.42 27.44 -4.64
CA ILE A 255 0.19 27.46 -3.83
C ILE A 255 -0.14 28.90 -3.41
N SER A 256 0.83 29.62 -2.81
CA SER A 256 0.62 30.99 -2.33
C SER A 256 0.29 32.03 -3.42
N ALA A 257 0.58 31.72 -4.68
CA ALA A 257 0.23 32.56 -5.82
C ALA A 257 -1.25 32.48 -6.23
N VAL A 258 -2.07 31.63 -5.56
CA VAL A 258 -3.47 31.39 -5.93
C VAL A 258 -4.35 31.57 -4.69
N GLU A 259 -5.22 32.59 -4.67
CA GLU A 259 -5.98 33.02 -3.48
C GLU A 259 -6.90 31.94 -2.88
N ASN A 260 -7.50 31.09 -3.72
CA ASN A 260 -8.42 30.05 -3.28
C ASN A 260 -7.72 28.73 -2.93
N ILE A 261 -6.37 28.69 -2.83
CA ILE A 261 -5.61 27.50 -2.47
C ILE A 261 -4.79 27.74 -1.20
N SER A 262 -4.83 26.81 -0.26
CA SER A 262 -4.03 26.86 0.97
C SER A 262 -3.25 25.57 1.19
N LEU A 263 -2.09 25.67 1.88
CA LEU A 263 -1.29 24.53 2.30
C LEU A 263 -1.47 24.30 3.80
N THR A 264 -1.73 23.05 4.19
CA THR A 264 -1.88 22.62 5.59
C THR A 264 -0.95 21.44 5.84
N PRO A 265 -0.15 21.43 6.91
CA PRO A 265 0.67 20.28 7.26
C PRO A 265 -0.18 19.10 7.76
N ILE A 266 0.26 17.87 7.46
CA ILE A 266 -0.27 16.65 8.07
C ILE A 266 0.74 16.25 9.15
N LEU A 267 0.39 16.40 10.42
CA LEU A 267 1.28 16.12 11.54
C LEU A 267 1.01 14.74 12.15
N THR A 268 -0.25 14.32 12.16
CA THR A 268 -0.70 13.02 12.70
C THR A 268 -1.79 12.41 11.83
N THR A 269 -2.11 11.15 12.07
CA THR A 269 -3.22 10.44 11.41
C THR A 269 -4.57 11.09 11.75
N GLU A 270 -4.77 11.51 13.01
CA GLU A 270 -5.99 12.20 13.47
C GLU A 270 -6.16 13.54 12.74
N ASN A 271 -5.06 14.27 12.52
CA ASN A 271 -5.08 15.52 11.75
C ASN A 271 -5.51 15.26 10.30
N LEU A 272 -5.02 14.18 9.66
CA LEU A 272 -5.47 13.79 8.33
C LEU A 272 -6.97 13.42 8.34
N HIS A 273 -7.43 12.63 9.30
CA HIS A 273 -8.85 12.28 9.41
C HIS A 273 -9.73 13.50 9.56
N HIS A 274 -9.34 14.46 10.40
CA HIS A 274 -10.06 15.74 10.55
C HIS A 274 -10.14 16.53 9.23
N LEU A 275 -9.06 16.55 8.44
CA LEU A 275 -9.05 17.21 7.13
C LEU A 275 -9.97 16.47 6.14
N LEU A 276 -9.98 15.13 6.14
CA LEU A 276 -10.85 14.31 5.30
C LEU A 276 -12.34 14.52 5.65
N GLU A 277 -12.67 14.52 6.93
CA GLU A 277 -14.05 14.70 7.43
C GLU A 277 -14.63 16.10 7.12
N ASN A 278 -13.79 17.14 7.11
CA ASN A 278 -14.24 18.51 6.81
C ASN A 278 -14.23 18.85 5.33
N ALA A 279 -13.57 18.04 4.50
CA ALA A 279 -13.58 18.21 3.06
C ALA A 279 -14.97 17.88 2.47
N HIS A 280 -15.37 18.67 1.46
CA HIS A 280 -16.55 18.34 0.65
C HIS A 280 -16.27 17.21 -0.33
N ALA A 281 -15.15 17.31 -1.05
CA ALA A 281 -14.65 16.23 -1.87
C ALA A 281 -13.12 16.14 -1.78
N ASN A 282 -12.62 14.91 -1.91
CA ASN A 282 -11.19 14.63 -1.95
C ASN A 282 -10.78 14.29 -3.38
N ILE A 283 -9.70 14.90 -3.85
CA ILE A 283 -9.16 14.72 -5.20
C ILE A 283 -7.94 13.82 -5.13
N LEU A 284 -8.07 12.61 -5.66
CA LEU A 284 -7.01 11.62 -5.73
C LEU A 284 -6.66 11.35 -7.19
N ILE A 285 -5.49 11.84 -7.60
CA ILE A 285 -4.97 11.64 -8.96
C ILE A 285 -3.62 10.93 -8.86
N SER A 286 -3.38 9.99 -9.76
CA SER A 286 -2.09 9.31 -9.92
C SER A 286 -1.83 9.06 -11.40
N TYR A 287 -0.55 9.08 -11.78
CA TYR A 287 -0.07 8.69 -13.12
C TYR A 287 0.65 7.34 -13.09
N GLN A 288 0.78 6.75 -11.91
CA GLN A 288 1.34 5.42 -11.72
C GLN A 288 0.23 4.38 -11.70
N ASN A 289 0.20 3.53 -12.70
CA ASN A 289 -0.72 2.41 -12.78
C ASN A 289 -0.19 1.23 -11.95
N SER A 290 -0.27 1.33 -10.64
CA SER A 290 0.17 0.29 -9.69
C SER A 290 -0.89 0.09 -8.60
N GLY A 291 -1.80 -0.85 -8.81
CA GLY A 291 -2.77 -1.32 -7.81
C GLY A 291 -3.61 -0.26 -7.08
N THR A 292 -4.44 -0.70 -6.16
CA THR A 292 -5.25 0.19 -5.32
C THR A 292 -4.39 0.92 -4.30
N LYS A 293 -4.53 2.25 -4.24
CA LYS A 293 -3.75 3.10 -3.33
C LYS A 293 -4.38 3.10 -1.93
N VAL A 294 -3.57 2.94 -0.86
CA VAL A 294 -4.03 3.03 0.55
C VAL A 294 -4.83 4.30 0.82
N LYS A 295 -4.38 5.44 0.25
CA LYS A 295 -5.07 6.73 0.42
C LYS A 295 -6.54 6.70 -0.04
N LEU A 296 -6.90 5.82 -0.96
CA LEU A 296 -8.29 5.65 -1.38
C LEU A 296 -9.15 5.13 -0.23
N PHE A 297 -8.69 4.10 0.49
CA PHE A 297 -9.43 3.57 1.63
C PHE A 297 -9.56 4.62 2.75
N ASN A 298 -8.46 5.28 3.13
CA ASN A 298 -8.53 6.35 4.13
C ASN A 298 -9.57 7.41 3.75
N THR A 299 -9.63 7.74 2.46
CA THR A 299 -10.58 8.74 1.96
C THR A 299 -12.01 8.19 1.93
N LEU A 300 -12.23 6.98 1.44
CA LEU A 300 -13.56 6.37 1.38
C LEU A 300 -14.17 6.14 2.77
N TYR A 301 -13.37 5.83 3.77
CA TYR A 301 -13.85 5.63 5.15
C TYR A 301 -14.12 6.94 5.90
N ASN A 302 -13.39 8.02 5.58
CA ASN A 302 -13.38 9.24 6.41
C ASN A 302 -13.88 10.50 5.69
N SER A 303 -14.39 10.40 4.46
CA SER A 303 -14.81 11.61 3.72
C SER A 303 -16.14 11.43 2.99
N ARG A 304 -16.63 12.53 2.36
CA ARG A 304 -17.82 12.54 1.51
C ARG A 304 -17.49 12.06 0.10
N PHE A 305 -17.46 12.96 -0.85
CA PHE A 305 -17.14 12.63 -2.23
C PHE A 305 -15.65 12.35 -2.41
N VAL A 306 -15.34 11.39 -3.28
CA VAL A 306 -13.98 11.04 -3.68
C VAL A 306 -13.90 11.14 -5.19
N ILE A 307 -13.07 12.04 -5.71
CA ILE A 307 -12.85 12.25 -7.14
C ILE A 307 -11.56 11.54 -7.51
N ILE A 308 -11.60 10.63 -8.47
CA ILE A 308 -10.45 9.80 -8.86
C ILE A 308 -10.23 9.80 -10.37
N ASN A 309 -8.99 9.51 -10.78
CA ASN A 309 -8.67 9.04 -12.13
C ASN A 309 -8.44 7.52 -12.16
N GLY A 310 -8.32 6.92 -13.36
CA GLY A 310 -8.22 5.49 -13.56
C GLY A 310 -6.96 4.78 -12.97
N ASN A 311 -6.01 5.54 -12.43
CA ASN A 311 -4.80 4.96 -11.83
C ASN A 311 -4.86 4.85 -10.30
N ILE A 312 -5.98 5.21 -9.68
CA ILE A 312 -6.13 5.14 -8.22
C ILE A 312 -6.53 3.73 -7.77
N THR A 313 -7.40 3.09 -8.53
CA THR A 313 -7.81 1.69 -8.31
C THR A 313 -8.19 1.03 -9.63
N ASP A 314 -8.01 -0.27 -9.72
CA ASP A 314 -8.53 -1.14 -10.78
C ASP A 314 -9.74 -1.96 -10.34
N ASP A 315 -10.20 -1.79 -9.09
CA ASP A 315 -11.40 -2.41 -8.55
C ASP A 315 -12.66 -1.66 -9.02
N PRO A 316 -13.55 -2.30 -9.80
CA PRO A 316 -14.80 -1.68 -10.26
C PRO A 316 -15.75 -1.31 -9.12
N ILE A 317 -15.74 -2.06 -8.00
CA ILE A 317 -16.59 -1.80 -6.83
C ILE A 317 -16.16 -0.49 -6.18
N LEU A 318 -14.86 -0.31 -5.94
CA LEU A 318 -14.30 0.92 -5.39
C LEU A 318 -14.46 2.10 -6.34
N THR A 319 -14.29 1.88 -7.65
CA THR A 319 -14.52 2.92 -8.67
C THR A 319 -15.95 3.44 -8.63
N ASN A 320 -16.93 2.55 -8.47
CA ASN A 320 -18.36 2.92 -8.38
C ASN A 320 -18.74 3.68 -7.09
N LEU A 321 -17.88 3.69 -6.08
CA LEU A 321 -18.02 4.52 -4.88
C LEU A 321 -17.40 5.91 -5.05
N CYS A 322 -16.81 6.20 -6.20
CA CYS A 322 -16.09 7.43 -6.49
C CYS A 322 -16.72 8.20 -7.65
N LEU A 323 -16.40 9.47 -7.76
CA LEU A 323 -16.63 10.31 -8.92
C LEU A 323 -15.43 10.15 -9.86
N TYR A 324 -15.63 9.53 -11.01
CA TYR A 324 -14.56 9.18 -11.94
C TYR A 324 -14.38 10.25 -13.01
N GLY A 325 -13.12 10.59 -13.34
CA GLY A 325 -12.75 11.42 -14.48
C GLY A 325 -11.50 10.85 -15.18
N ALA A 326 -11.60 10.55 -16.47
CA ALA A 326 -10.50 9.99 -17.25
C ALA A 326 -9.39 11.01 -17.55
N ASN A 327 -9.70 12.31 -17.51
CA ASN A 327 -8.81 13.43 -17.79
C ASN A 327 -9.16 14.64 -16.90
N MET A 328 -8.35 15.70 -16.97
CA MET A 328 -8.53 16.88 -16.11
C MET A 328 -9.83 17.66 -16.40
N ASP A 329 -10.36 17.62 -17.62
CA ASP A 329 -11.65 18.25 -17.94
C ASP A 329 -12.80 17.51 -17.27
N GLU A 330 -12.78 16.19 -17.29
CA GLU A 330 -13.77 15.37 -16.58
C GLU A 330 -13.63 15.52 -15.06
N ILE A 331 -12.39 15.55 -14.51
CA ILE A 331 -12.14 15.86 -13.09
C ILE A 331 -12.72 17.23 -12.73
N ARG A 332 -12.54 18.25 -13.60
CA ARG A 332 -13.16 19.57 -13.43
C ARG A 332 -14.68 19.49 -13.35
N GLN A 333 -15.29 18.71 -14.24
CA GLN A 333 -16.75 18.51 -14.23
C GLN A 333 -17.22 17.81 -12.94
N GLN A 334 -16.49 16.83 -12.45
CA GLN A 334 -16.81 16.16 -11.18
C GLN A 334 -16.71 17.12 -9.97
N ILE A 335 -15.73 18.03 -9.96
CA ILE A 335 -15.61 19.09 -8.94
C ILE A 335 -16.86 19.97 -8.94
N ILE A 336 -17.26 20.50 -10.11
CA ILE A 336 -18.40 21.39 -10.24
C ILE A 336 -19.70 20.65 -9.84
N THR A 337 -19.91 19.45 -10.34
CA THR A 337 -21.11 18.65 -10.07
C THR A 337 -21.22 18.28 -8.58
N SER A 338 -20.11 17.86 -7.95
CA SER A 338 -20.11 17.51 -6.54
C SER A 338 -20.37 18.72 -5.64
N ALA A 339 -19.86 19.91 -6.00
CA ALA A 339 -20.00 21.12 -5.19
C ALA A 339 -21.46 21.52 -4.94
N GLU A 340 -22.38 21.14 -5.83
CA GLU A 340 -23.81 21.45 -5.70
C GLU A 340 -24.60 20.39 -4.92
N LYS A 341 -24.02 19.20 -4.72
CA LYS A 341 -24.70 18.05 -4.10
C LYS A 341 -24.47 18.01 -2.59
N ASN A 342 -25.47 17.55 -1.85
CA ASN A 342 -25.28 16.99 -0.53
C ASN A 342 -24.81 15.54 -0.66
N TYR A 343 -23.97 15.09 0.27
CA TYR A 343 -23.54 13.70 0.33
C TYR A 343 -24.58 12.89 1.13
N ASP A 344 -25.08 11.82 0.52
CA ASP A 344 -26.13 10.94 1.06
C ASP A 344 -25.82 9.43 0.90
N ASP A 345 -24.65 9.08 0.34
CA ASP A 345 -24.29 7.69 0.04
C ASP A 345 -23.63 6.94 1.22
N ASN A 346 -23.73 7.43 2.46
CA ASN A 346 -23.08 6.84 3.64
C ASN A 346 -23.44 5.37 3.83
N GLU A 347 -24.71 5.02 3.83
CA GLU A 347 -25.17 3.64 4.12
C GLU A 347 -24.69 2.66 3.04
N LYS A 348 -24.84 3.02 1.76
CA LYS A 348 -24.36 2.18 0.64
C LYS A 348 -22.85 1.96 0.71
N ARG A 349 -22.09 3.03 0.95
CA ARG A 349 -20.63 2.97 1.10
C ARG A 349 -20.23 2.10 2.26
N LYS A 350 -20.88 2.28 3.41
CA LYS A 350 -20.66 1.51 4.64
C LYS A 350 -20.90 0.02 4.39
N GLU A 351 -22.04 -0.34 3.83
CA GLU A 351 -22.38 -1.73 3.52
C GLU A 351 -21.30 -2.39 2.65
N ILE A 352 -20.89 -1.73 1.58
CA ILE A 352 -19.90 -2.28 0.64
C ILE A 352 -18.51 -2.41 1.32
N LEU A 353 -18.02 -1.33 1.94
CA LEU A 353 -16.67 -1.31 2.48
C LEU A 353 -16.51 -2.23 3.71
N GLU A 354 -17.46 -2.21 4.63
CA GLU A 354 -17.37 -3.03 5.84
C GLU A 354 -17.56 -4.52 5.54
N LYS A 355 -18.38 -4.87 4.54
CA LYS A 355 -18.64 -6.26 4.18
C LYS A 355 -17.51 -6.90 3.36
N THR A 356 -16.90 -6.15 2.44
CA THR A 356 -15.98 -6.73 1.44
C THR A 356 -14.55 -6.22 1.55
N HIS A 357 -14.34 -5.02 2.08
CA HIS A 357 -13.03 -4.36 2.12
C HIS A 357 -12.53 -4.05 3.53
N SER A 358 -13.25 -4.46 4.60
CA SER A 358 -12.73 -4.33 5.97
C SER A 358 -11.51 -5.23 6.18
N ASP A 359 -10.61 -4.82 7.07
CA ASP A 359 -9.43 -5.61 7.40
C ASP A 359 -9.80 -6.95 8.03
N HIS A 360 -10.88 -6.97 8.84
CA HIS A 360 -11.42 -8.20 9.41
C HIS A 360 -11.91 -9.18 8.33
N ALA A 361 -12.71 -8.74 7.37
CA ALA A 361 -13.20 -9.62 6.28
C ALA A 361 -12.06 -10.18 5.42
N LYS A 362 -11.03 -9.37 5.15
CA LYS A 362 -9.81 -9.82 4.44
C LYS A 362 -9.00 -10.83 5.25
N ALA A 363 -8.87 -10.61 6.56
CA ALA A 363 -8.20 -11.55 7.45
C ALA A 363 -8.94 -12.89 7.56
N GLU A 364 -10.27 -12.89 7.64
CA GLU A 364 -11.09 -14.12 7.58
C GLU A 364 -10.84 -14.91 6.29
N GLN A 365 -10.75 -14.23 5.14
CA GLN A 365 -10.42 -14.89 3.87
C GLN A 365 -9.03 -15.52 3.90
N ILE A 366 -8.01 -14.83 4.42
CA ILE A 366 -6.65 -15.38 4.60
C ILE A 366 -6.68 -16.58 5.51
N VAL A 367 -7.33 -16.50 6.67
CA VAL A 367 -7.44 -17.60 7.64
C VAL A 367 -8.12 -18.83 7.03
N LYS A 368 -9.21 -18.62 6.28
CA LYS A 368 -9.92 -19.71 5.58
C LYS A 368 -9.05 -20.39 4.52
N ILE A 369 -8.18 -19.64 3.84
CA ILE A 369 -7.28 -20.19 2.81
C ILE A 369 -6.11 -20.92 3.44
N ILE A 370 -5.44 -20.31 4.42
CA ILE A 370 -4.23 -20.88 5.05
C ILE A 370 -4.57 -22.08 5.90
N PHE A 371 -5.65 -22.02 6.67
CA PHE A 371 -6.01 -23.05 7.65
C PHE A 371 -7.22 -23.88 7.22
N LYS A 372 -7.35 -24.18 5.92
CA LYS A 372 -8.46 -24.98 5.37
C LYS A 372 -9.05 -25.94 6.39
N ASN A 373 -10.24 -25.65 6.87
CA ASN A 373 -11.11 -26.56 7.59
C ASN A 373 -12.15 -27.11 6.64
#